data_2b4d44c46b36df1bf242e74d0e66f3d2
#
_entry.id   2b4d44c46b36df1bf242e74d0e66f3d2
#
_cell.length_a   1.000
_cell.length_b   1.000
_cell.length_c   1.000
_cell.angle_alpha   90.00
_cell.angle_beta   90.00
_cell.angle_gamma   90.00
#
_symmetry.space_group_name_H-M   'P 1'
#
loop_
_entity.id
_entity.type
_entity.pdbx_description
1 polymer ?
#
loop_
_entity_poly.entity_id
_entity_poly.type
_entity_poly.pdbx_seq_one_letter_code
_entity_poly.pdbx_strand_id
1 'polypeptide(L)'
;KCLTFTSGALDADRELTGIPLLDLWVTSTHKDGIFLAVLEEVLPDGSTYFLADGAIRASHAKTTPNPYYNSLEMPYHAGMSDDLAQMDEKVPLQLSFHLEAVSKIIHKGSMLRLSIFCGERFYQQPEEVGEDTPEIRLWMGEGTESFLSLPWITPEITHFAGEIQIGEEKQKADVYLLTQCIYVHCQGEWSHY
;
A
#
# COMPACT_ATOMS: atom_id res chain seq x y z
N LYS A 1 -13.63 12.19 6.39
CA LYS A 1 -13.70 10.96 7.20
C LYS A 1 -12.57 10.04 6.76
N CYS A 2 -11.99 9.29 7.72
CA CYS A 2 -10.86 8.39 7.50
C CYS A 2 -11.23 7.01 8.03
N LEU A 3 -10.82 5.96 7.31
CA LEU A 3 -10.81 4.59 7.79
C LEU A 3 -9.39 4.28 8.26
N THR A 4 -9.28 3.72 9.46
CA THR A 4 -7.97 3.45 10.06
C THR A 4 -7.90 1.99 10.52
N PHE A 5 -6.83 1.32 10.12
CA PHE A 5 -6.53 -0.06 10.46
C PHE A 5 -5.22 -0.09 11.22
N THR A 6 -5.20 -0.73 12.39
CA THR A 6 -4.00 -0.84 13.21
C THR A 6 -3.67 -2.31 13.45
N SER A 7 -2.44 -2.71 13.21
CA SER A 7 -1.96 -4.07 13.46
C SER A 7 -1.85 -4.35 14.96
N GLY A 8 -1.63 -5.62 15.32
CA GLY A 8 -1.08 -5.95 16.64
C GLY A 8 0.33 -5.40 16.82
N ALA A 9 0.77 -5.29 18.07
CA ALA A 9 2.14 -4.92 18.39
C ALA A 9 3.13 -5.98 17.91
N LEU A 10 4.24 -5.54 17.32
CA LEU A 10 5.30 -6.44 16.86
C LEU A 10 5.96 -7.16 18.04
N ASP A 11 6.21 -8.44 17.88
CA ASP A 11 6.85 -9.32 18.87
C ASP A 11 8.38 -9.22 18.86
N ALA A 12 8.96 -8.68 17.78
CA ALA A 12 10.39 -8.47 17.57
C ALA A 12 10.63 -7.26 16.68
N ASP A 13 11.86 -6.76 16.64
CA ASP A 13 12.29 -5.79 15.65
C ASP A 13 12.21 -6.41 14.27
N ARG A 14 11.70 -5.65 13.28
CA ARG A 14 11.58 -6.10 11.89
C ARG A 14 11.97 -4.99 10.94
N GLU A 15 12.68 -5.34 9.88
CA GLU A 15 13.01 -4.40 8.82
C GLU A 15 11.91 -4.37 7.78
N LEU A 16 11.38 -3.17 7.52
CA LEU A 16 10.44 -2.87 6.44
C LEU A 16 11.22 -2.10 5.36
N THR A 17 11.60 -2.78 4.28
CA THR A 17 12.38 -2.17 3.20
C THR A 17 11.85 -2.59 1.85
N GLY A 18 11.38 -1.62 1.07
CA GLY A 18 10.79 -1.82 -0.25
C GLY A 18 9.59 -0.91 -0.49
N ILE A 19 8.70 -1.34 -1.39
CA ILE A 19 7.53 -0.58 -1.80
C ILE A 19 6.27 -1.32 -1.33
N PRO A 20 5.49 -0.76 -0.38
CA PRO A 20 4.21 -1.33 0.02
C PRO A 20 3.19 -1.26 -1.13
N LEU A 21 2.37 -2.31 -1.29
CA LEU A 21 1.31 -2.37 -2.28
C LEU A 21 -0.05 -2.44 -1.58
N LEU A 22 -1.00 -1.65 -2.06
CA LEU A 22 -2.34 -1.60 -1.52
C LEU A 22 -3.36 -1.98 -2.60
N ASP A 23 -4.15 -3.00 -2.30
CA ASP A 23 -5.31 -3.40 -3.07
C ASP A 23 -6.57 -3.06 -2.28
N LEU A 24 -7.45 -2.23 -2.85
CA LEU A 24 -8.73 -1.86 -2.28
C LEU A 24 -9.85 -2.27 -3.22
N TRP A 25 -10.87 -2.91 -2.71
CA TRP A 25 -12.12 -3.14 -3.42
C TRP A 25 -13.17 -2.19 -2.86
N VAL A 26 -13.68 -1.28 -3.70
CA VAL A 26 -14.54 -0.18 -3.27
C VAL A 26 -15.82 -0.10 -4.09
N THR A 27 -16.91 0.30 -3.43
CA THR A 27 -18.12 0.80 -4.09
C THR A 27 -18.39 2.22 -3.63
N SER A 28 -19.04 3.03 -4.46
CA SER A 28 -19.35 4.42 -4.13
C SER A 28 -20.63 4.88 -4.80
N THR A 29 -21.35 5.81 -4.15
CA THR A 29 -22.45 6.57 -4.76
C THR A 29 -21.96 7.56 -5.83
N HIS A 30 -20.67 7.93 -5.80
CA HIS A 30 -20.05 8.76 -6.83
C HIS A 30 -19.24 7.91 -7.81
N LYS A 31 -19.16 8.34 -9.05
CA LYS A 31 -18.52 7.61 -10.14
C LYS A 31 -17.00 7.69 -10.12
N ASP A 32 -16.43 8.71 -9.48
CA ASP A 32 -15.00 8.95 -9.40
C ASP A 32 -14.61 9.54 -8.05
N GLY A 33 -13.32 9.52 -7.71
CA GLY A 33 -12.77 10.07 -6.49
C GLY A 33 -11.28 9.77 -6.36
N ILE A 34 -10.60 10.49 -5.48
CA ILE A 34 -9.19 10.25 -5.17
C ILE A 34 -9.12 9.55 -3.83
N PHE A 35 -8.45 8.39 -3.82
CA PHE A 35 -8.15 7.61 -2.63
C PHE A 35 -6.72 7.84 -2.22
N LEU A 36 -6.52 8.19 -0.97
CA LEU A 36 -5.23 8.32 -0.33
C LEU A 36 -5.05 7.24 0.73
N ALA A 37 -3.84 6.73 0.83
CA ALA A 37 -3.43 5.84 1.90
C ALA A 37 -2.18 6.37 2.57
N VAL A 38 -2.14 6.37 3.90
CA VAL A 38 -0.98 6.74 4.71
C VAL A 38 -0.64 5.59 5.62
N LEU A 39 0.62 5.17 5.58
CA LEU A 39 1.18 4.15 6.46
C LEU A 39 2.04 4.82 7.53
N GLU A 40 1.78 4.48 8.78
CA GLU A 40 2.49 5.02 9.95
C GLU A 40 2.94 3.89 10.88
N GLU A 41 4.04 4.12 11.58
CA GLU A 41 4.39 3.38 12.79
C GLU A 41 3.75 4.06 13.99
N VAL A 42 3.06 3.29 14.83
CA VAL A 42 2.56 3.73 16.13
C VAL A 42 3.49 3.19 17.20
N LEU A 43 4.19 4.08 17.87
CA LEU A 43 5.14 3.75 18.91
C LEU A 43 4.43 3.32 20.22
N PRO A 44 5.10 2.61 21.15
CA PRO A 44 4.50 2.17 22.40
C PRO A 44 3.96 3.29 23.29
N ASP A 45 4.46 4.52 23.13
CA ASP A 45 3.98 5.71 23.85
C ASP A 45 2.75 6.36 23.18
N GLY A 46 2.28 5.80 22.05
CA GLY A 46 1.15 6.29 21.27
C GLY A 46 1.51 7.38 20.26
N SER A 47 2.74 7.84 20.22
CA SER A 47 3.21 8.75 19.17
C SER A 47 3.29 8.03 17.83
N THR A 48 3.26 8.76 16.72
CA THR A 48 3.26 8.20 15.37
C THR A 48 4.42 8.72 14.55
N TYR A 49 4.92 7.85 13.69
CA TYR A 49 5.95 8.17 12.73
C TYR A 49 5.46 7.82 11.32
N PHE A 50 5.47 8.81 10.43
CA PHE A 50 5.13 8.63 9.02
C PHE A 50 6.13 7.68 8.34
N LEU A 51 5.63 6.72 7.57
CA LEU A 51 6.44 5.77 6.82
C LEU A 51 6.35 5.99 5.32
N ALA A 52 5.14 5.99 4.78
CA ALA A 52 4.88 6.11 3.37
C ALA A 52 3.43 6.54 3.11
N ASP A 53 3.20 7.16 1.97
CA ASP A 53 1.85 7.40 1.45
C ASP A 53 1.75 7.04 -0.03
N GLY A 54 0.54 7.01 -0.53
CA GLY A 54 0.24 6.78 -1.93
C GLY A 54 -1.18 7.19 -2.25
N ALA A 55 -1.44 7.44 -3.53
CA ALA A 55 -2.75 7.87 -3.98
C ALA A 55 -3.10 7.27 -5.34
N ILE A 56 -4.42 7.07 -5.55
CA ILE A 56 -4.98 6.70 -6.84
C ILE A 56 -6.28 7.44 -7.09
N ARG A 57 -6.51 7.84 -8.34
CA ARG A 57 -7.82 8.28 -8.79
C ARG A 57 -8.62 7.07 -9.29
N ALA A 58 -9.84 6.91 -8.81
CA ALA A 58 -10.67 5.74 -9.13
C ALA A 58 -10.90 5.57 -10.64
N SER A 59 -11.06 6.66 -11.39
CA SER A 59 -11.15 6.58 -12.85
C SER A 59 -9.91 5.97 -13.51
N HIS A 60 -8.76 5.99 -12.88
CA HIS A 60 -7.51 5.37 -13.36
C HIS A 60 -7.24 3.97 -12.77
N ALA A 61 -8.26 3.31 -12.24
CA ALA A 61 -8.15 2.01 -11.57
C ALA A 61 -7.65 0.88 -12.49
N LYS A 62 -7.94 0.96 -13.80
CA LYS A 62 -7.59 -0.10 -14.72
C LYS A 62 -6.09 -0.28 -14.84
N THR A 63 -5.62 -1.46 -14.45
CA THR A 63 -4.23 -1.86 -14.69
C THR A 63 -4.04 -2.36 -16.11
N THR A 64 -2.89 -2.08 -16.69
CA THR A 64 -2.50 -2.51 -18.03
C THR A 64 -1.22 -3.34 -17.95
N PRO A 65 -0.87 -4.13 -18.99
CA PRO A 65 0.36 -4.90 -19.00
C PRO A 65 1.57 -4.01 -18.71
N ASN A 66 2.45 -4.51 -17.86
CA ASN A 66 3.64 -3.79 -17.45
C ASN A 66 4.54 -3.49 -18.65
N PRO A 67 4.91 -2.22 -18.89
CA PRO A 67 5.89 -1.88 -19.90
C PRO A 67 7.30 -2.33 -19.44
N TYR A 68 8.21 -2.53 -20.40
CA TYR A 68 9.57 -3.03 -20.14
C TYR A 68 10.39 -2.19 -19.15
N TYR A 69 10.05 -0.91 -18.99
CA TYR A 69 10.73 0.00 -18.04
C TYR A 69 10.19 -0.09 -16.60
N ASN A 70 9.07 -0.75 -16.38
CA ASN A 70 8.54 -1.02 -15.04
C ASN A 70 9.16 -2.30 -14.47
N SER A 71 10.46 -2.26 -14.20
CA SER A 71 11.25 -3.40 -13.74
C SER A 71 10.88 -3.91 -12.34
N LEU A 72 10.15 -3.10 -11.56
CA LEU A 72 9.68 -3.47 -10.22
C LEU A 72 8.30 -4.11 -10.25
N GLU A 73 7.70 -4.28 -11.44
CA GLU A 73 6.38 -4.89 -11.65
C GLU A 73 5.26 -4.26 -10.79
N MET A 74 5.40 -2.97 -10.48
CA MET A 74 4.36 -2.23 -9.77
C MET A 74 3.08 -2.13 -10.60
N PRO A 75 1.89 -2.03 -9.98
CA PRO A 75 0.65 -1.80 -10.71
C PRO A 75 0.82 -0.62 -11.67
N TYR A 76 0.60 -0.88 -12.96
CA TYR A 76 0.78 0.11 -14.01
C TYR A 76 -0.56 0.55 -14.58
N HIS A 77 -0.78 1.87 -14.57
CA HIS A 77 -1.99 2.51 -15.06
C HIS A 77 -1.62 3.40 -16.24
N ALA A 78 -1.99 3.00 -17.46
CA ALA A 78 -1.64 3.77 -18.65
C ALA A 78 -2.36 5.13 -18.72
N GLY A 79 -3.52 5.25 -18.06
CA GLY A 79 -4.28 6.51 -17.97
C GLY A 79 -4.83 7.00 -19.30
N MET A 80 -5.03 6.09 -20.26
CA MET A 80 -5.61 6.45 -21.56
C MET A 80 -7.11 6.66 -21.43
N SER A 81 -7.70 7.50 -22.33
CA SER A 81 -9.14 7.78 -22.33
C SER A 81 -10.02 6.54 -22.38
N ASP A 82 -9.55 5.50 -23.07
CA ASP A 82 -10.27 4.24 -23.26
C ASP A 82 -10.13 3.28 -22.05
N ASP A 83 -9.26 3.64 -21.08
CA ASP A 83 -8.98 2.86 -19.86
C ASP A 83 -9.69 3.43 -18.63
N LEU A 84 -10.49 4.49 -18.79
CA LEU A 84 -11.19 5.09 -17.66
C LEU A 84 -12.24 4.14 -17.08
N ALA A 85 -12.15 3.93 -15.76
CA ALA A 85 -13.13 3.17 -14.98
C ALA A 85 -14.11 4.13 -14.27
N GLN A 86 -15.22 3.58 -13.82
CA GLN A 86 -16.17 4.30 -12.96
C GLN A 86 -16.52 3.43 -11.78
N MET A 87 -16.61 4.04 -10.60
CA MET A 87 -17.17 3.37 -9.42
C MET A 87 -18.68 3.18 -9.59
N ASP A 88 -19.21 2.18 -8.91
CA ASP A 88 -20.63 1.83 -8.87
C ASP A 88 -21.03 1.55 -7.41
N GLU A 89 -22.33 1.69 -7.10
CA GLU A 89 -22.86 1.43 -5.75
C GLU A 89 -22.92 -0.07 -5.39
N LYS A 90 -22.93 -0.94 -6.40
CA LYS A 90 -23.20 -2.38 -6.24
C LYS A 90 -22.08 -3.27 -6.75
N VAL A 91 -21.30 -2.78 -7.69
CA VAL A 91 -20.21 -3.53 -8.33
C VAL A 91 -18.87 -3.02 -7.79
N PRO A 92 -18.14 -3.82 -6.99
CA PRO A 92 -16.85 -3.39 -6.46
C PRO A 92 -15.84 -3.14 -7.57
N LEU A 93 -15.12 -2.03 -7.46
CA LEU A 93 -13.99 -1.66 -8.31
C LEU A 93 -12.69 -1.92 -7.53
N GLN A 94 -11.74 -2.62 -8.15
CA GLN A 94 -10.41 -2.80 -7.58
C GLN A 94 -9.53 -1.59 -7.87
N LEU A 95 -8.90 -1.07 -6.82
CA LEU A 95 -7.89 -0.02 -6.85
C LEU A 95 -6.58 -0.64 -6.37
N SER A 96 -5.66 -0.90 -7.30
CA SER A 96 -4.35 -1.48 -6.98
C SER A 96 -3.27 -0.43 -7.20
N PHE A 97 -2.56 -0.03 -6.15
CA PHE A 97 -1.53 1.00 -6.24
C PHE A 97 -0.45 0.82 -5.19
N HIS A 98 0.68 1.43 -5.41
CA HIS A 98 1.80 1.39 -4.48
C HIS A 98 1.85 2.64 -3.60
N LEU A 99 2.41 2.50 -2.41
CA LEU A 99 2.86 3.63 -1.59
C LEU A 99 4.30 4.00 -1.96
N GLU A 100 4.82 5.07 -1.40
CA GLU A 100 6.23 5.42 -1.54
C GLU A 100 7.14 4.36 -0.93
N ALA A 101 8.38 4.29 -1.43
CA ALA A 101 9.37 3.36 -0.92
C ALA A 101 9.74 3.72 0.53
N VAL A 102 9.85 2.70 1.37
CA VAL A 102 10.24 2.80 2.77
C VAL A 102 11.46 1.94 3.05
N SER A 103 12.32 2.38 3.96
CA SER A 103 13.40 1.57 4.52
C SER A 103 13.59 1.96 5.99
N LYS A 104 13.10 1.11 6.89
CA LYS A 104 13.12 1.39 8.33
C LYS A 104 13.05 0.10 9.16
N ILE A 105 13.75 0.08 10.28
CA ILE A 105 13.53 -0.92 11.33
C ILE A 105 12.34 -0.46 12.17
N ILE A 106 11.29 -1.28 12.20
CA ILE A 106 10.13 -1.12 13.08
C ILE A 106 10.43 -1.91 14.35
N HIS A 107 10.44 -1.23 15.49
CA HIS A 107 10.86 -1.83 16.73
C HIS A 107 9.78 -2.69 17.39
N LYS A 108 10.23 -3.67 18.16
CA LYS A 108 9.36 -4.47 19.03
C LYS A 108 8.43 -3.58 19.87
N GLY A 109 7.15 -3.94 19.92
CA GLY A 109 6.12 -3.21 20.65
C GLY A 109 5.45 -2.10 19.84
N SER A 110 6.03 -1.68 18.71
CA SER A 110 5.37 -0.79 17.76
C SER A 110 4.27 -1.52 16.99
N MET A 111 3.31 -0.76 16.48
CA MET A 111 2.23 -1.22 15.59
C MET A 111 2.34 -0.49 14.25
N LEU A 112 1.77 -1.06 13.20
CA LEU A 112 1.58 -0.36 11.94
C LEU A 112 0.13 0.11 11.83
N ARG A 113 -0.06 1.33 11.34
CA ARG A 113 -1.37 1.91 11.10
C ARG A 113 -1.50 2.35 9.65
N LEU A 114 -2.52 1.81 8.97
CA LEU A 114 -2.94 2.25 7.64
C LEU A 114 -4.15 3.14 7.80
N SER A 115 -4.09 4.34 7.25
CA SER A 115 -5.20 5.29 7.18
C SER A 115 -5.60 5.49 5.74
N ILE A 116 -6.90 5.27 5.42
CA ILE A 116 -7.45 5.44 4.06
C ILE A 116 -8.50 6.54 4.11
N PHE A 117 -8.39 7.49 3.20
CA PHE A 117 -9.36 8.58 3.08
C PHE A 117 -9.56 9.01 1.63
N CYS A 118 -10.70 9.64 1.36
CA CYS A 118 -11.05 10.15 0.05
C CYS A 118 -11.15 11.66 0.09
N GLY A 119 -10.56 12.29 -0.91
CA GLY A 119 -10.58 13.73 -1.05
C GLY A 119 -9.72 14.41 -0.01
N GLU A 120 -8.55 14.84 -0.40
CA GLU A 120 -7.71 15.67 0.42
C GLU A 120 -7.54 17.06 -0.17
N ARG A 121 -7.24 18.01 0.74
CA ARG A 121 -7.12 19.44 0.43
C ARG A 121 -6.04 19.75 -0.62
N PHE A 122 -5.08 18.85 -0.79
CA PHE A 122 -3.95 19.00 -1.72
C PHE A 122 -4.18 18.35 -3.09
N TYR A 123 -5.20 17.48 -3.20
CA TYR A 123 -5.57 16.86 -4.46
C TYR A 123 -6.86 17.50 -4.97
N GLN A 124 -6.83 18.01 -6.19
CA GLN A 124 -8.02 18.55 -6.81
C GLN A 124 -9.06 17.44 -6.97
N GLN A 125 -10.23 17.64 -6.37
CA GLN A 125 -11.37 16.77 -6.60
C GLN A 125 -11.73 16.81 -8.10
N PRO A 126 -12.09 15.67 -8.69
CA PRO A 126 -12.65 15.67 -10.03
C PRO A 126 -13.88 16.61 -10.10
N GLU A 127 -14.00 17.42 -11.14
CA GLU A 127 -15.12 18.35 -11.30
C GLU A 127 -16.49 17.64 -11.34
N GLU A 128 -16.49 16.33 -11.59
CA GLU A 128 -17.70 15.49 -11.65
C GLU A 128 -18.13 14.91 -10.29
N VAL A 129 -17.40 15.19 -9.22
CA VAL A 129 -17.85 14.82 -7.87
C VAL A 129 -18.96 15.78 -7.47
N GLY A 130 -20.18 15.28 -7.33
CA GLY A 130 -21.34 16.07 -6.93
C GLY A 130 -21.13 16.79 -5.60
N GLU A 131 -21.99 17.77 -5.29
CA GLU A 131 -21.93 18.56 -4.05
C GLU A 131 -22.16 17.71 -2.78
N ASP A 132 -22.73 16.50 -2.95
CA ASP A 132 -23.04 15.60 -1.85
C ASP A 132 -21.82 14.78 -1.40
N THR A 133 -21.78 14.47 -0.10
CA THR A 133 -20.74 13.59 0.45
C THR A 133 -20.93 12.16 -0.06
N PRO A 134 -19.94 11.52 -0.72
CA PRO A 134 -20.05 10.15 -1.19
C PRO A 134 -20.19 9.16 -0.04
N GLU A 135 -21.02 8.15 -0.24
CA GLU A 135 -20.98 6.94 0.58
C GLU A 135 -20.02 5.96 -0.09
N ILE A 136 -18.94 5.61 0.62
CA ILE A 136 -17.92 4.68 0.13
C ILE A 136 -17.90 3.46 1.03
N ARG A 137 -17.91 2.27 0.41
CA ARG A 137 -17.79 0.99 1.13
C ARG A 137 -16.54 0.29 0.66
N LEU A 138 -15.78 -0.20 1.63
CA LEU A 138 -14.62 -1.06 1.40
C LEU A 138 -15.05 -2.52 1.58
N TRP A 139 -14.65 -3.36 0.62
CA TRP A 139 -15.00 -4.78 0.60
C TRP A 139 -13.83 -5.63 1.10
N MET A 140 -14.15 -6.67 1.90
CA MET A 140 -13.20 -7.58 2.52
C MET A 140 -13.64 -9.04 2.39
N GLY A 141 -14.60 -9.31 1.48
CA GLY A 141 -15.17 -10.63 1.28
C GLY A 141 -14.39 -11.48 0.28
N GLU A 142 -14.75 -12.77 0.21
CA GLU A 142 -14.16 -13.70 -0.74
C GLU A 142 -14.28 -13.19 -2.19
N GLY A 143 -13.15 -13.10 -2.88
CA GLY A 143 -13.05 -12.57 -4.25
C GLY A 143 -12.99 -11.04 -4.35
N THR A 144 -13.09 -10.33 -3.22
CA THR A 144 -12.97 -8.86 -3.12
C THR A 144 -12.18 -8.45 -1.87
N GLU A 145 -11.10 -9.18 -1.61
CA GLU A 145 -10.26 -8.92 -0.44
C GLU A 145 -9.43 -7.65 -0.64
N SER A 146 -9.68 -6.65 0.22
CA SER A 146 -8.79 -5.50 0.34
C SER A 146 -7.63 -5.85 1.28
N PHE A 147 -6.39 -5.58 0.86
CA PHE A 147 -5.21 -5.89 1.66
C PHE A 147 -4.05 -4.93 1.40
N LEU A 148 -3.16 -4.83 2.39
CA LEU A 148 -1.87 -4.16 2.28
C LEU A 148 -0.76 -5.22 2.27
N SER A 149 0.02 -5.25 1.21
CA SER A 149 1.24 -6.06 1.09
C SER A 149 2.43 -5.24 1.57
N LEU A 150 3.16 -5.77 2.56
CA LEU A 150 4.29 -5.09 3.17
C LEU A 150 5.61 -5.80 2.83
N PRO A 151 6.64 -5.07 2.36
CA PRO A 151 7.93 -5.64 1.98
C PRO A 151 8.81 -5.88 3.23
N TRP A 152 8.40 -6.85 4.07
CA TRP A 152 9.20 -7.24 5.22
C TRP A 152 10.47 -7.96 4.79
N ILE A 153 11.59 -7.55 5.36
CA ILE A 153 12.83 -8.32 5.31
C ILE A 153 12.80 -9.33 6.46
N THR A 154 12.74 -10.60 6.12
CA THR A 154 12.78 -11.67 7.12
C THR A 154 14.23 -12.09 7.40
N PRO A 155 14.58 -12.38 8.66
CA PRO A 155 15.95 -12.84 9.00
C PRO A 155 16.31 -14.22 8.43
N GLU A 156 15.40 -14.97 7.85
CA GLU A 156 15.65 -16.27 7.18
C GLU A 156 16.24 -16.11 5.77
N ILE A 157 16.84 -14.98 5.48
CA ILE A 157 17.58 -14.78 4.27
C ILE A 157 18.85 -15.62 4.36
N THR A 158 18.99 -16.49 3.37
CA THR A 158 20.22 -17.27 3.22
C THR A 158 21.40 -16.30 3.15
N HIS A 159 22.19 -16.27 4.21
CA HIS A 159 23.40 -15.50 4.29
C HIS A 159 24.44 -16.14 3.38
N PHE A 160 24.91 -15.40 2.40
CA PHE A 160 26.02 -15.81 1.55
C PHE A 160 27.25 -15.00 1.95
N ALA A 161 28.26 -15.68 2.47
CA ALA A 161 29.58 -15.06 2.53
C ALA A 161 30.15 -15.02 1.11
N GLY A 162 30.37 -13.83 0.61
CA GLY A 162 30.93 -13.58 -0.72
C GLY A 162 32.19 -12.73 -0.67
N GLU A 163 32.95 -12.71 -1.78
CA GLU A 163 34.05 -11.77 -1.96
C GLU A 163 33.62 -10.74 -3.00
N ILE A 164 33.75 -9.45 -2.66
CA ILE A 164 33.63 -8.36 -3.62
C ILE A 164 35.03 -7.92 -4.02
N GLN A 165 35.27 -7.84 -5.32
CA GLN A 165 36.52 -7.29 -5.85
C GLN A 165 36.29 -5.82 -6.25
N ILE A 166 37.03 -4.91 -5.62
CA ILE A 166 37.05 -3.48 -5.95
C ILE A 166 38.47 -3.14 -6.42
N GLY A 167 38.66 -3.02 -7.72
CA GLY A 167 39.98 -2.88 -8.33
C GLY A 167 40.83 -4.14 -8.12
N GLU A 168 42.00 -4.00 -7.48
CA GLU A 168 42.87 -5.14 -7.15
C GLU A 168 42.63 -5.71 -5.74
N GLU A 169 41.79 -5.07 -4.93
CA GLU A 169 41.50 -5.51 -3.56
C GLU A 169 40.27 -6.38 -3.50
N LYS A 170 40.40 -7.50 -2.77
CA LYS A 170 39.29 -8.39 -2.45
C LYS A 170 38.83 -8.12 -1.04
N GLN A 171 37.53 -7.80 -0.88
CA GLN A 171 36.89 -7.64 0.43
C GLN A 171 35.85 -8.72 0.65
N LYS A 172 35.80 -9.27 1.85
CA LYS A 172 34.67 -10.14 2.25
C LYS A 172 33.42 -9.31 2.39
N ALA A 173 32.35 -9.72 1.73
CA ALA A 173 31.07 -9.07 1.82
C ALA A 173 29.99 -10.08 2.17
N ASP A 174 29.10 -9.65 3.03
CA ASP A 174 27.88 -10.38 3.32
C ASP A 174 26.81 -9.94 2.32
N VAL A 175 26.39 -10.88 1.45
CA VAL A 175 25.36 -10.62 0.44
C VAL A 175 24.04 -11.18 0.95
N TYR A 176 23.05 -10.32 1.07
CA TYR A 176 21.69 -10.68 1.46
C TYR A 176 20.79 -10.75 0.23
N LEU A 177 20.16 -11.88 0.00
CA LEU A 177 19.14 -12.06 -1.04
C LEU A 177 17.77 -11.74 -0.46
N LEU A 178 17.12 -10.73 -1.03
CA LEU A 178 15.80 -10.25 -0.64
C LEU A 178 14.75 -11.01 -1.43
N THR A 179 14.08 -11.96 -0.82
CA THR A 179 12.89 -12.58 -1.39
C THR A 179 11.87 -12.87 -0.30
N GLN A 180 10.81 -12.12 -0.26
CA GLN A 180 9.40 -12.51 -0.11
C GLN A 180 8.56 -11.38 0.47
N CYS A 181 7.48 -11.02 -0.23
CA CYS A 181 6.40 -10.24 0.32
C CYS A 181 5.60 -11.11 1.29
N ILE A 182 5.35 -10.60 2.49
CA ILE A 182 4.42 -11.22 3.44
C ILE A 182 3.11 -10.44 3.37
N TYR A 183 2.01 -11.14 3.10
CA TYR A 183 0.67 -10.58 3.12
C TYR A 183 0.24 -10.35 4.56
N VAL A 184 -0.15 -9.13 4.90
CA VAL A 184 -0.80 -8.83 6.18
C VAL A 184 -2.31 -8.83 5.94
N HIS A 185 -2.98 -9.88 6.39
CA HIS A 185 -4.43 -9.98 6.33
C HIS A 185 -5.01 -9.22 7.53
N CYS A 186 -5.67 -8.09 7.26
CA CYS A 186 -6.38 -7.35 8.30
C CYS A 186 -7.77 -7.97 8.48
N GLN A 187 -7.97 -8.73 9.56
CA GLN A 187 -9.31 -9.15 10.02
C GLN A 187 -9.85 -8.09 10.98
N GLY A 188 -10.89 -7.39 10.60
CA GLY A 188 -11.60 -6.44 11.46
C GLY A 188 -13.10 -6.53 11.27
N GLU A 189 -13.87 -6.56 12.38
CA GLU A 189 -15.32 -6.40 12.35
C GLU A 189 -15.68 -4.95 12.00
N TRP A 190 -16.61 -4.80 11.08
CA TRP A 190 -17.03 -3.52 10.53
C TRP A 190 -18.23 -2.98 11.31
N SER A 191 -18.09 -1.81 11.91
CA SER A 191 -19.24 -0.99 12.31
C SER A 191 -19.57 -0.01 11.20
N HIS A 192 -20.79 -0.04 10.72
CA HIS A 192 -21.36 0.92 9.79
C HIS A 192 -21.32 2.34 10.38
N TYR A 193 -20.71 3.28 9.67
CA TYR A 193 -20.86 4.70 9.92
C TYR A 193 -21.28 5.42 8.64
#